data_d449ec1b1f59e151a3cbf8e816d8ae72
#
_entry.id   d449ec1b1f59e151a3cbf8e816d8ae72
#
_cell.length_a   1.000
_cell.length_b   1.000
_cell.length_c   1.000
_cell.angle_alpha   90.00
_cell.angle_beta   90.00
_cell.angle_gamma   90.00
#
_symmetry.space_group_name_H-M   'P 1'
#
loop_
_entity.id
_entity.type
_entity.pdbx_description
1 polymer ?
#
loop_
_entity_poly.entity_id
_entity_poly.type
_entity_poly.pdbx_seq_one_letter_code
_entity_poly.pdbx_strand_id
1 'polypeptide(L)'
;MKKIPFLIMLLSPAFVFSQIKIGVKAGINFANITDVSGFKKDSRTGYMIGGYIAPGTKKLLSFRSEFILSRQGYNYKTATNTGNVNLDYLLLPQLINIKFSKLIQVQAGGQVAFLLNAKVDSTGSGGGSLFDYFKRFDYGLVGGAEIFPFMGFFIGGRINVSLNNANEEAPIGGSWPNYVPRVNAKNNVVQLYAGWRF
;
A
#
# COMPACT_ATOMS: atom_id res chain seq x y z
N MET A 1 -22.35 -16.47 -27.83
CA MET A 1 -21.85 -15.18 -27.34
C MET A 1 -22.94 -14.40 -26.59
N LYS A 2 -23.44 -14.87 -25.41
CA LYS A 2 -24.58 -14.21 -24.69
C LYS A 2 -24.42 -14.28 -23.14
N LYS A 3 -23.20 -14.31 -22.58
CA LYS A 3 -22.99 -14.45 -21.13
C LYS A 3 -22.41 -13.20 -20.42
N ILE A 4 -22.18 -12.11 -21.15
CA ILE A 4 -21.63 -10.86 -20.59
C ILE A 4 -22.62 -10.02 -19.78
N PRO A 5 -23.94 -9.94 -20.13
CA PRO A 5 -24.88 -9.12 -19.35
C PRO A 5 -25.16 -9.65 -17.93
N PHE A 6 -24.99 -10.94 -17.68
CA PHE A 6 -25.24 -11.51 -16.35
C PHE A 6 -24.18 -11.15 -15.31
N LEU A 7 -22.94 -10.94 -15.73
CA LEU A 7 -21.85 -10.53 -14.84
C LEU A 7 -21.96 -9.04 -14.42
N ILE A 8 -22.51 -8.21 -15.30
CA ILE A 8 -22.74 -6.77 -15.02
C ILE A 8 -23.90 -6.58 -14.04
N MET A 9 -24.89 -7.45 -14.06
CA MET A 9 -26.05 -7.40 -13.14
C MET A 9 -25.69 -7.82 -11.70
N LEU A 10 -24.64 -8.65 -11.52
CA LEU A 10 -24.11 -9.02 -10.20
C LEU A 10 -23.24 -7.91 -9.58
N LEU A 11 -22.80 -6.94 -10.36
CA LEU A 11 -21.99 -5.79 -9.94
C LEU A 11 -22.80 -4.52 -9.70
N SER A 12 -24.14 -4.55 -9.90
CA SER A 12 -24.97 -3.44 -9.46
C SER A 12 -25.21 -3.55 -7.95
N PRO A 13 -24.45 -2.86 -7.08
CA PRO A 13 -24.86 -2.70 -5.71
C PRO A 13 -26.20 -1.99 -5.76
N ALA A 14 -27.23 -2.57 -5.18
CA ALA A 14 -28.44 -1.85 -4.87
C ALA A 14 -28.02 -0.60 -4.11
N PHE A 15 -28.04 0.56 -4.74
CA PHE A 15 -27.85 1.86 -4.12
C PHE A 15 -29.01 2.09 -3.15
N VAL A 16 -28.97 1.37 -2.04
CA VAL A 16 -29.68 1.80 -0.86
C VAL A 16 -29.01 3.12 -0.51
N PHE A 17 -29.74 4.22 -0.50
CA PHE A 17 -29.32 5.56 -0.12
C PHE A 17 -28.87 5.56 1.35
N SER A 18 -27.80 4.89 1.66
CA SER A 18 -27.04 5.01 2.89
C SER A 18 -26.19 6.25 2.74
N GLN A 19 -26.22 7.15 3.70
CA GLN A 19 -25.36 8.33 3.70
C GLN A 19 -23.92 7.86 3.47
N ILE A 20 -23.32 8.31 2.36
CA ILE A 20 -21.94 8.01 2.04
C ILE A 20 -21.07 8.84 2.98
N LYS A 21 -20.14 8.22 3.67
CA LYS A 21 -19.10 8.88 4.45
C LYS A 21 -17.83 8.92 3.63
N ILE A 22 -17.26 10.12 3.58
CA ILE A 22 -15.97 10.37 2.95
C ILE A 22 -14.98 10.69 4.07
N GLY A 23 -13.75 10.25 3.93
CA GLY A 23 -12.68 10.62 4.84
C GLY A 23 -11.39 10.86 4.11
N VAL A 24 -10.54 11.69 4.71
CA VAL A 24 -9.17 11.94 4.24
C VAL A 24 -8.20 11.50 5.31
N LYS A 25 -7.03 11.05 4.93
CA LYS A 25 -5.98 10.62 5.85
C LYS A 25 -4.59 10.87 5.30
N ALA A 26 -3.65 11.12 6.20
CA ALA A 26 -2.23 11.24 5.90
C ALA A 26 -1.43 10.57 7.02
N GLY A 27 -0.21 10.14 6.70
CA GLY A 27 0.60 9.43 7.67
C GLY A 27 1.98 9.08 7.16
N ILE A 28 2.65 8.24 7.93
CA ILE A 28 3.99 7.74 7.66
C ILE A 28 3.97 6.24 7.42
N ASN A 29 4.85 5.81 6.52
CA ASN A 29 5.09 4.41 6.18
C ASN A 29 6.45 3.98 6.72
N PHE A 30 6.51 2.80 7.29
CA PHE A 30 7.74 2.07 7.58
C PHE A 30 7.77 0.86 6.66
N ALA A 31 8.43 1.01 5.52
CA ALA A 31 8.54 -0.04 4.53
C ALA A 31 9.76 -0.90 4.80
N ASN A 32 9.62 -2.22 4.65
CA ASN A 32 10.71 -3.17 4.73
C ASN A 32 10.53 -4.23 3.64
N ILE A 33 11.60 -4.45 2.87
CA ILE A 33 11.66 -5.55 1.90
C ILE A 33 12.19 -6.78 2.61
N THR A 34 11.45 -7.88 2.59
CA THR A 34 11.87 -9.17 3.17
C THR A 34 12.54 -10.05 2.12
N ASP A 35 13.26 -11.08 2.58
CA ASP A 35 13.87 -12.14 1.76
C ASP A 35 14.98 -11.67 0.80
N VAL A 36 15.74 -10.63 1.16
CA VAL A 36 16.86 -10.15 0.37
C VAL A 36 18.17 -10.68 0.92
N SER A 37 18.94 -11.40 0.08
CA SER A 37 20.32 -11.80 0.34
C SER A 37 21.28 -10.95 -0.51
N GLY A 38 22.44 -10.61 0.05
CA GLY A 38 23.54 -10.00 -0.71
C GLY A 38 23.89 -8.55 -0.40
N PHE A 39 23.04 -7.79 0.32
CA PHE A 39 23.39 -6.45 0.80
C PHE A 39 22.68 -6.09 2.12
N LYS A 40 23.25 -5.16 2.88
CA LYS A 40 22.61 -4.63 4.10
C LYS A 40 21.49 -3.68 3.68
N LYS A 41 20.31 -3.92 4.19
CA LYS A 41 19.10 -3.10 3.98
C LYS A 41 18.58 -2.59 5.32
N ASP A 42 18.06 -1.39 5.30
CA ASP A 42 17.35 -0.81 6.43
C ASP A 42 15.94 -0.40 5.99
N SER A 43 14.99 -0.44 6.94
CA SER A 43 13.64 0.04 6.70
C SER A 43 13.68 1.52 6.35
N ARG A 44 12.82 1.91 5.40
CA ARG A 44 12.69 3.30 4.99
C ARG A 44 11.40 3.90 5.50
N THR A 45 11.51 5.09 6.05
CA THR A 45 10.35 5.92 6.36
C THR A 45 9.90 6.66 5.11
N GLY A 46 8.65 6.50 4.75
CA GLY A 46 7.97 7.23 3.67
C GLY A 46 6.72 7.93 4.20
N TYR A 47 5.93 8.47 3.30
CA TYR A 47 4.66 9.11 3.63
C TYR A 47 3.50 8.49 2.85
N MET A 48 2.30 8.70 3.36
CA MET A 48 1.07 8.35 2.66
C MET A 48 0.06 9.48 2.79
N ILE A 49 -0.71 9.68 1.74
CA ILE A 49 -1.85 10.59 1.73
C ILE A 49 -2.97 9.96 0.89
N GLY A 50 -4.21 10.11 1.32
CA GLY A 50 -5.31 9.56 0.57
C GLY A 50 -6.66 9.83 1.17
N GLY A 51 -7.67 9.21 0.59
CA GLY A 51 -9.05 9.28 1.04
C GLY A 51 -9.74 7.94 0.96
N TYR A 52 -10.94 7.90 1.51
CA TYR A 52 -11.79 6.73 1.44
C TYR A 52 -13.26 7.09 1.32
N ILE A 53 -14.00 6.12 0.82
CA ILE A 53 -15.47 6.15 0.76
C ILE A 53 -15.99 4.93 1.52
N ALA A 54 -16.99 5.13 2.37
CA ALA A 54 -17.65 4.07 3.12
C ALA A 54 -19.15 4.34 3.24
N PRO A 55 -20.01 3.30 3.27
CA PRO A 55 -21.42 3.48 3.61
C PRO A 55 -21.59 4.03 5.04
N GLY A 56 -22.46 5.00 5.22
CA GLY A 56 -22.79 5.61 6.52
C GLY A 56 -23.65 4.71 7.41
N THR A 57 -23.31 3.44 7.53
CA THR A 57 -24.07 2.48 8.32
C THR A 57 -23.75 2.55 9.82
N LYS A 58 -24.78 2.36 10.67
CA LYS A 58 -24.63 2.12 12.11
C LYS A 58 -24.32 0.67 12.45
N LYS A 59 -24.31 -0.23 11.45
CA LYS A 59 -24.07 -1.67 11.64
C LYS A 59 -22.65 -1.93 12.15
N LEU A 60 -22.48 -3.06 12.82
CA LEU A 60 -21.19 -3.57 13.32
C LEU A 60 -20.18 -3.71 12.18
N LEU A 61 -20.62 -4.23 11.04
CA LEU A 61 -19.81 -4.44 9.84
C LEU A 61 -20.09 -3.34 8.81
N SER A 62 -19.04 -2.82 8.19
CA SER A 62 -19.14 -1.90 7.05
C SER A 62 -18.00 -2.14 6.07
N PHE A 63 -18.24 -1.82 4.81
CA PHE A 63 -17.23 -1.88 3.75
C PHE A 63 -16.58 -0.49 3.57
N ARG A 64 -15.31 -0.47 3.13
CA ARG A 64 -14.57 0.77 2.84
C ARG A 64 -13.68 0.55 1.63
N SER A 65 -13.77 1.47 0.66
CA SER A 65 -12.83 1.58 -0.45
C SER A 65 -11.90 2.77 -0.23
N GLU A 66 -10.61 2.59 -0.43
CA GLU A 66 -9.62 3.63 -0.23
C GLU A 66 -8.80 3.90 -1.49
N PHE A 67 -8.31 5.15 -1.61
CA PHE A 67 -7.35 5.60 -2.62
C PHE A 67 -6.20 6.28 -1.89
N ILE A 68 -4.98 5.74 -2.01
CA ILE A 68 -3.84 6.21 -1.24
C ILE A 68 -2.62 6.31 -2.13
N LEU A 69 -2.01 7.49 -2.17
CA LEU A 69 -0.66 7.68 -2.67
C LEU A 69 0.33 7.37 -1.54
N SER A 70 1.28 6.49 -1.80
CA SER A 70 2.17 5.95 -0.79
C SER A 70 3.59 5.90 -1.31
N ARG A 71 4.49 6.65 -0.69
CA ARG A 71 5.93 6.52 -0.92
C ARG A 71 6.48 5.45 0.00
N GLN A 72 7.14 4.48 -0.58
CA GLN A 72 7.74 3.33 0.06
C GLN A 72 9.18 3.15 -0.42
N GLY A 73 9.84 2.05 -0.07
CA GLY A 73 11.16 1.75 -0.55
C GLY A 73 12.09 1.23 0.54
N TYR A 74 13.38 1.29 0.28
CA TYR A 74 14.41 0.82 1.20
C TYR A 74 15.71 1.63 1.03
N ASN A 75 16.52 1.65 2.08
CA ASN A 75 17.88 2.13 2.03
C ASN A 75 18.79 0.92 1.75
N TYR A 76 19.83 1.14 0.96
CA TYR A 76 20.82 0.10 0.67
C TYR A 76 22.24 0.58 0.94
N LYS A 77 23.10 -0.36 1.31
CA LYS A 77 24.53 -0.14 1.45
C LYS A 77 25.26 -1.33 0.83
N THR A 78 26.01 -1.06 -0.24
CA THR A 78 26.92 -1.98 -0.88
C THR A 78 28.36 -1.65 -0.48
N ALA A 79 29.35 -2.44 -0.91
CA ALA A 79 30.77 -2.17 -0.63
C ALA A 79 31.25 -0.81 -1.20
N THR A 80 30.64 -0.36 -2.30
CA THR A 80 31.09 0.83 -3.05
C THR A 80 30.10 1.99 -3.02
N ASN A 81 28.81 1.73 -2.76
CA ASN A 81 27.74 2.72 -2.88
C ASN A 81 26.73 2.63 -1.74
N THR A 82 26.23 3.78 -1.33
CA THR A 82 25.09 3.92 -0.42
C THR A 82 24.01 4.74 -1.10
N GLY A 83 22.76 4.38 -0.92
CA GLY A 83 21.65 5.13 -1.53
C GLY A 83 20.29 4.66 -1.06
N ASN A 84 19.28 5.27 -1.68
CA ASN A 84 17.88 5.04 -1.37
C ASN A 84 17.14 4.64 -2.63
N VAL A 85 16.27 3.65 -2.53
CA VAL A 85 15.29 3.32 -3.55
C VAL A 85 13.93 3.86 -3.12
N ASN A 86 13.34 4.68 -3.95
CA ASN A 86 12.01 5.26 -3.78
C ASN A 86 11.02 4.57 -4.71
N LEU A 87 9.94 4.04 -4.14
CA LEU A 87 8.85 3.39 -4.85
C LEU A 87 7.56 4.13 -4.51
N ASP A 88 6.98 4.82 -5.48
CA ASP A 88 5.72 5.54 -5.31
C ASP A 88 4.59 4.68 -5.86
N TYR A 89 3.63 4.35 -4.99
CA TYR A 89 2.48 3.50 -5.31
C TYR A 89 1.16 4.23 -5.19
N LEU A 90 0.23 3.88 -6.08
CA LEU A 90 -1.20 4.05 -5.86
C LEU A 90 -1.75 2.76 -5.24
N LEU A 91 -2.24 2.85 -4.02
CA LEU A 91 -2.85 1.73 -3.30
C LEU A 91 -4.37 1.87 -3.33
N LEU A 92 -5.07 0.75 -3.57
CA LEU A 92 -6.53 0.65 -3.60
C LEU A 92 -7.01 -0.43 -2.62
N PRO A 93 -6.96 -0.19 -1.32
CA PRO A 93 -7.46 -1.12 -0.32
C PRO A 93 -8.98 -1.24 -0.37
N GLN A 94 -9.46 -2.49 -0.25
CA GLN A 94 -10.87 -2.85 -0.09
C GLN A 94 -11.02 -3.53 1.27
N LEU A 95 -11.66 -2.85 2.22
CA LEU A 95 -11.61 -3.21 3.63
C LEU A 95 -13.00 -3.49 4.18
N ILE A 96 -13.07 -4.51 5.01
CA ILE A 96 -14.18 -4.75 5.94
C ILE A 96 -13.78 -4.12 7.27
N ASN A 97 -14.65 -3.27 7.80
CA ASN A 97 -14.46 -2.62 9.10
C ASN A 97 -15.43 -3.24 10.10
N ILE A 98 -14.90 -3.58 11.27
CA ILE A 98 -15.65 -4.08 12.42
C ILE A 98 -15.57 -3.03 13.52
N LYS A 99 -16.73 -2.46 13.90
CA LYS A 99 -16.84 -1.45 14.95
C LYS A 99 -17.06 -2.13 16.30
N PHE A 100 -16.05 -2.15 17.14
CA PHE A 100 -16.20 -2.66 18.52
C PHE A 100 -16.91 -1.67 19.43
N SER A 101 -16.70 -0.37 19.20
CA SER A 101 -17.38 0.70 19.94
C SER A 101 -17.47 1.96 19.08
N LYS A 102 -17.97 3.06 19.68
CA LYS A 102 -17.93 4.37 19.00
C LYS A 102 -16.49 4.89 18.84
N LEU A 103 -15.56 4.39 19.65
CA LEU A 103 -14.18 4.83 19.70
C LEU A 103 -13.22 3.92 18.94
N ILE A 104 -13.52 2.63 18.79
CA ILE A 104 -12.56 1.63 18.26
C ILE A 104 -13.17 0.87 17.11
N GLN A 105 -12.41 0.79 16.03
CA GLN A 105 -12.72 0.03 14.82
C GLN A 105 -11.49 -0.77 14.38
N VAL A 106 -11.67 -2.02 14.03
CA VAL A 106 -10.65 -2.80 13.31
C VAL A 106 -11.02 -2.92 11.85
N GLN A 107 -10.02 -3.13 11.02
CA GLN A 107 -10.16 -3.25 9.58
C GLN A 107 -9.30 -4.37 9.06
N ALA A 108 -9.81 -5.12 8.09
CA ALA A 108 -9.08 -6.14 7.38
C ALA A 108 -9.59 -6.24 5.93
N GLY A 109 -8.72 -6.64 5.01
CA GLY A 109 -9.12 -6.82 3.63
C GLY A 109 -7.97 -7.07 2.67
N GLY A 110 -8.26 -6.92 1.40
CA GLY A 110 -7.30 -7.01 0.31
C GLY A 110 -6.90 -5.63 -0.21
N GLN A 111 -5.75 -5.57 -0.84
CA GLN A 111 -5.22 -4.37 -1.48
C GLN A 111 -4.66 -4.74 -2.84
N VAL A 112 -4.89 -3.88 -3.83
CA VAL A 112 -4.09 -3.83 -5.04
C VAL A 112 -3.25 -2.56 -5.04
N ALA A 113 -2.06 -2.64 -5.62
CA ALA A 113 -1.10 -1.55 -5.68
C ALA A 113 -0.54 -1.40 -7.09
N PHE A 114 -0.47 -0.18 -7.58
CA PHE A 114 0.13 0.15 -8.86
C PHE A 114 1.36 1.02 -8.64
N LEU A 115 2.50 0.56 -9.13
CA LEU A 115 3.74 1.32 -9.10
C LEU A 115 3.64 2.49 -10.10
N LEU A 116 3.69 3.71 -9.57
CA LEU A 116 3.65 4.94 -10.36
C LEU A 116 5.05 5.42 -10.73
N ASN A 117 6.02 5.20 -9.84
CA ASN A 117 7.38 5.67 -10.03
C ASN A 117 8.37 4.81 -9.22
N ALA A 118 9.55 4.58 -9.79
CA ALA A 118 10.67 3.90 -9.14
C ALA A 118 11.97 4.64 -9.46
N LYS A 119 12.61 5.18 -8.44
CA LYS A 119 13.85 5.96 -8.58
C LYS A 119 14.89 5.54 -7.56
N VAL A 120 16.14 5.60 -7.97
CA VAL A 120 17.29 5.48 -7.07
C VAL A 120 17.95 6.83 -6.89
N ASP A 121 18.24 7.19 -5.65
CA ASP A 121 19.11 8.31 -5.28
C ASP A 121 20.41 7.70 -4.73
N SER A 122 21.51 7.85 -5.47
CA SER A 122 22.83 7.31 -5.11
C SER A 122 23.85 8.44 -4.92
N THR A 123 24.75 8.27 -3.97
CA THR A 123 25.82 9.26 -3.67
C THR A 123 26.96 9.26 -4.70
N GLY A 124 27.01 8.33 -5.65
CA GLY A 124 28.18 8.16 -6.53
C GLY A 124 27.96 8.20 -8.03
N SER A 125 26.77 8.14 -8.53
CA SER A 125 26.44 8.20 -9.96
C SER A 125 24.97 8.47 -10.12
N GLY A 126 24.62 9.49 -10.87
CA GLY A 126 23.30 10.09 -11.03
C GLY A 126 22.11 9.17 -10.84
N GLY A 127 21.05 9.74 -10.27
CA GLY A 127 19.78 9.06 -10.08
C GLY A 127 19.23 8.52 -11.39
N GLY A 128 18.70 7.28 -11.37
CA GLY A 128 18.14 6.59 -12.53
C GLY A 128 16.73 6.09 -12.28
N SER A 129 16.00 5.88 -13.36
CA SER A 129 14.72 5.15 -13.30
C SER A 129 14.99 3.67 -13.08
N LEU A 130 14.28 3.08 -12.12
CA LEU A 130 14.30 1.64 -11.84
C LEU A 130 12.99 0.95 -12.23
N PHE A 131 12.18 1.62 -13.02
CA PHE A 131 10.82 1.18 -13.31
C PHE A 131 10.75 -0.21 -13.95
N ASP A 132 11.75 -0.58 -14.75
CA ASP A 132 11.82 -1.87 -15.44
C ASP A 132 12.28 -3.04 -14.55
N TYR A 133 12.78 -2.74 -13.34
CA TYR A 133 13.25 -3.73 -12.37
C TYR A 133 12.20 -4.09 -11.31
N PHE A 134 11.09 -3.37 -11.26
CA PHE A 134 10.01 -3.58 -10.29
C PHE A 134 8.68 -3.87 -10.98
N LYS A 135 7.93 -4.79 -10.41
CA LYS A 135 6.58 -5.11 -10.91
C LYS A 135 5.67 -3.92 -10.75
N ARG A 136 4.95 -3.60 -11.83
CA ARG A 136 4.00 -2.49 -11.85
C ARG A 136 2.75 -2.73 -11.04
N PHE A 137 2.43 -4.00 -10.82
CA PHE A 137 1.23 -4.44 -10.12
C PHE A 137 1.62 -5.33 -8.95
N ASP A 138 1.09 -5.01 -7.78
CA ASP A 138 1.21 -5.79 -6.56
C ASP A 138 -0.16 -5.97 -5.91
N TYR A 139 -0.32 -7.05 -5.15
CA TYR A 139 -1.51 -7.33 -4.37
C TYR A 139 -1.13 -7.92 -3.03
N GLY A 140 -1.98 -7.68 -2.03
CA GLY A 140 -1.66 -8.08 -0.68
C GLY A 140 -2.84 -8.03 0.28
N LEU A 141 -2.55 -8.32 1.52
CA LEU A 141 -3.49 -8.26 2.63
C LEU A 141 -3.20 -7.04 3.50
N VAL A 142 -4.26 -6.49 4.05
CA VAL A 142 -4.22 -5.33 4.94
C VAL A 142 -4.98 -5.66 6.21
N GLY A 143 -4.38 -5.35 7.36
CA GLY A 143 -5.03 -5.45 8.67
C GLY A 143 -4.62 -4.31 9.58
N GLY A 144 -5.56 -3.77 10.37
CA GLY A 144 -5.25 -2.65 11.25
C GLY A 144 -6.38 -2.24 12.16
N ALA A 145 -6.14 -1.16 12.90
CA ALA A 145 -7.12 -0.58 13.82
C ALA A 145 -7.12 0.95 13.75
N GLU A 146 -8.26 1.54 14.08
CA GLU A 146 -8.48 2.97 14.16
C GLU A 146 -9.17 3.33 15.48
N ILE A 147 -8.77 4.45 16.06
CA ILE A 147 -9.36 5.05 17.25
C ILE A 147 -9.95 6.40 16.85
N PHE A 148 -11.19 6.67 17.28
CA PHE A 148 -11.95 7.89 17.01
C PHE A 148 -12.11 8.69 18.31
N PRO A 149 -11.12 9.48 18.76
CA PRO A 149 -11.17 10.16 20.05
C PRO A 149 -12.25 11.24 20.14
N PHE A 150 -12.58 11.87 19.02
CA PHE A 150 -13.65 12.88 18.93
C PHE A 150 -14.28 12.90 17.53
N MET A 151 -15.38 13.62 17.35
CA MET A 151 -16.16 13.59 16.12
C MET A 151 -15.32 13.85 14.87
N GLY A 152 -15.34 12.87 13.96
CA GLY A 152 -14.67 12.95 12.64
C GLY A 152 -13.19 12.64 12.67
N PHE A 153 -12.44 13.00 13.72
CA PHE A 153 -11.00 12.72 13.80
C PHE A 153 -10.73 11.24 14.12
N PHE A 154 -9.70 10.69 13.51
CA PHE A 154 -9.23 9.35 13.80
C PHE A 154 -7.72 9.24 13.68
N ILE A 155 -7.16 8.32 14.44
CA ILE A 155 -5.76 7.88 14.36
C ILE A 155 -5.79 6.38 14.11
N GLY A 156 -4.93 5.87 13.26
CA GLY A 156 -4.87 4.46 12.95
C GLY A 156 -3.48 3.93 12.68
N GLY A 157 -3.36 2.63 12.87
CA GLY A 157 -2.21 1.84 12.48
C GLY A 157 -2.63 0.63 11.69
N ARG A 158 -1.86 0.25 10.66
CA ARG A 158 -2.11 -0.96 9.89
C ARG A 158 -0.84 -1.57 9.34
N ILE A 159 -0.92 -2.84 9.01
CA ILE A 159 0.12 -3.63 8.36
C ILE A 159 -0.41 -4.03 6.99
N ASN A 160 0.40 -3.81 5.97
CA ASN A 160 0.18 -4.28 4.61
C ASN A 160 1.22 -5.36 4.32
N VAL A 161 0.77 -6.54 3.93
CA VAL A 161 1.62 -7.68 3.58
C VAL A 161 1.43 -7.97 2.11
N SER A 162 2.48 -7.78 1.31
CA SER A 162 2.49 -8.12 -0.11
C SER A 162 2.52 -9.65 -0.28
N LEU A 163 1.66 -10.16 -1.14
CA LEU A 163 1.62 -11.57 -1.55
C LEU A 163 2.40 -11.82 -2.83
N ASN A 164 2.68 -10.77 -3.59
CA ASN A 164 3.45 -10.82 -4.82
C ASN A 164 4.90 -10.39 -4.57
N ASN A 165 5.81 -10.77 -5.48
CA ASN A 165 7.19 -10.28 -5.48
C ASN A 165 7.22 -8.84 -6.02
N ALA A 166 7.93 -7.95 -5.33
CA ALA A 166 8.03 -6.54 -5.72
C ALA A 166 8.95 -6.33 -6.92
N ASN A 167 9.95 -7.22 -7.11
CA ASN A 167 10.92 -7.14 -8.20
C ASN A 167 10.55 -8.04 -9.37
N GLU A 168 11.01 -7.65 -10.57
CA GLU A 168 11.03 -8.53 -11.74
C GLU A 168 12.14 -9.59 -11.60
N GLU A 169 12.07 -10.64 -12.41
CA GLU A 169 13.11 -11.67 -12.44
C GLU A 169 14.35 -11.14 -13.14
N ALA A 170 15.53 -11.32 -12.52
CA ALA A 170 16.78 -10.91 -13.13
C ALA A 170 17.04 -11.73 -14.40
N PRO A 171 17.31 -11.11 -15.56
CA PRO A 171 17.60 -11.82 -16.79
C PRO A 171 18.92 -12.61 -16.67
N ILE A 172 18.95 -13.81 -17.22
CA ILE A 172 20.15 -14.65 -17.27
C ILE A 172 21.19 -13.95 -18.17
N GLY A 173 22.36 -13.58 -17.61
CA GLY A 173 23.44 -12.95 -18.36
C GLY A 173 23.29 -11.46 -18.61
N GLY A 174 22.23 -10.79 -18.09
CA GLY A 174 22.03 -9.35 -18.19
C GLY A 174 22.74 -8.55 -17.11
N SER A 175 22.94 -7.24 -17.36
CA SER A 175 23.40 -6.29 -16.35
C SER A 175 22.27 -6.00 -15.35
N TRP A 176 22.45 -6.39 -14.09
CA TRP A 176 21.49 -6.15 -13.02
C TRP A 176 22.14 -5.32 -11.90
N PRO A 177 21.52 -4.21 -11.48
CA PRO A 177 22.08 -3.37 -10.44
C PRO A 177 22.25 -4.12 -9.12
N ASN A 178 23.37 -3.96 -8.44
CA ASN A 178 23.69 -4.68 -7.18
C ASN A 178 22.77 -4.31 -6.02
N TYR A 179 22.06 -3.17 -6.12
CA TYR A 179 21.13 -2.64 -5.12
C TYR A 179 19.66 -3.00 -5.42
N VAL A 180 19.38 -3.69 -6.52
CA VAL A 180 18.06 -4.23 -6.82
C VAL A 180 18.05 -5.72 -6.41
N PRO A 181 17.06 -6.18 -5.64
CA PRO A 181 16.97 -7.58 -5.25
C PRO A 181 16.92 -8.51 -6.44
N ARG A 182 17.74 -9.57 -6.42
CA ARG A 182 17.74 -10.63 -7.46
C ARG A 182 16.84 -11.80 -7.12
N VAL A 183 16.37 -11.86 -5.89
CA VAL A 183 15.50 -12.91 -5.34
C VAL A 183 14.12 -12.35 -5.05
N ASN A 184 13.16 -13.22 -4.84
CA ASN A 184 11.77 -12.90 -4.56
C ASN A 184 11.64 -12.03 -3.30
N ALA A 185 11.63 -10.72 -3.49
CA ALA A 185 11.52 -9.74 -2.41
C ALA A 185 10.07 -9.29 -2.25
N LYS A 186 9.54 -9.35 -1.03
CA LYS A 186 8.18 -8.88 -0.70
C LYS A 186 8.25 -7.53 0.00
N ASN A 187 7.32 -6.66 -0.34
CA ASN A 187 7.23 -5.32 0.24
C ASN A 187 6.18 -5.30 1.36
N ASN A 188 6.65 -5.34 2.60
CA ASN A 188 5.80 -5.27 3.79
C ASN A 188 5.89 -3.87 4.39
N VAL A 189 4.73 -3.29 4.74
CA VAL A 189 4.66 -1.89 5.19
C VAL A 189 3.82 -1.77 6.44
N VAL A 190 4.36 -1.16 7.47
CA VAL A 190 3.61 -0.65 8.62
C VAL A 190 3.26 0.81 8.36
N GLN A 191 2.01 1.19 8.57
CA GLN A 191 1.52 2.55 8.37
C GLN A 191 0.93 3.08 9.66
N LEU A 192 1.32 4.31 10.04
CA LEU A 192 0.70 5.09 11.09
C LEU A 192 0.10 6.35 10.46
N TYR A 193 -1.15 6.64 10.73
CA TYR A 193 -1.86 7.72 10.08
C TYR A 193 -2.90 8.38 10.99
N ALA A 194 -3.21 9.62 10.66
CA ALA A 194 -4.35 10.35 11.20
C ALA A 194 -5.23 10.84 10.06
N GLY A 195 -6.49 11.14 10.35
CA GLY A 195 -7.41 11.60 9.34
C GLY A 195 -8.69 12.19 9.91
N TRP A 196 -9.53 12.62 8.98
CA TRP A 196 -10.83 13.21 9.29
C TRP A 196 -11.92 12.56 8.43
N ARG A 197 -13.04 12.25 9.06
CA ARG A 197 -14.24 11.70 8.44
C ARG A 197 -15.36 12.72 8.47
N PHE A 198 -15.92 12.98 7.32
CA PHE A 198 -17.07 13.86 7.10
C PHE A 198 -18.40 13.12 7.18
#